data_8a3f7503fd5bd7632b3b23624348ffa2
#
_entry.id   8a3f7503fd5bd7632b3b23624348ffa2
#
_cell.length_a   1.000
_cell.length_b   1.000
_cell.length_c   1.000
_cell.angle_alpha   90.00
_cell.angle_beta   90.00
_cell.angle_gamma   90.00
#
_symmetry.space_group_name_H-M   'P 1'
#
loop_
_entity.id
_entity.type
_entity.pdbx_description
1 polymer ?
#
loop_
_entity_poly.entity_id
_entity_poly.type
_entity_poly.pdbx_seq_one_letter_code
_entity_poly.pdbx_strand_id
1 'polypeptide(L)'
;MNPLERRSTFALSSIFALRMLGLFMIIPVFAVVGQSYQYATPALIGLAVGIYGLSQAILQIPFSLWADRFSRKPLIVFGLLLFALGGAIAAMSETIYGVILGRAIAGAGAVSAVVMALLADVTREENRTKAMAVMGMSIGLSFVVAFSLGPWLTSLVGISGLFWVTTVMGLLAISMLFLVPKTTRHHKNFKQGYLNQLKQVLKMGDLNRLHVSVFALHLLLTAMFIYVPSQLINFAGIPLAKHGIVYLPLLVISLFFAFPSIILAEKYRKMRSIFLTAIAGIIAGLVILIFGYESKYILLLGLGLFFIAFNVMEALLPSWLSKAAPIQSKATAMGVNASAQFLGAFFGGTLGGQLILLNNTTMGWSVLAAIAILWLLISFGLAQPRYLTSIVLRLPEDKQTDNWTSQLLSIRGIEEVVVMSDQQVAYIKVDKQQIDDAARQHLTQLFGKEVAI
;
A
#
# COMPACT_ATOMS: atom_id res chain seq x y z
N MET A 1 11.84 -8.93 20.24
CA MET A 1 11.63 -7.47 20.43
C MET A 1 11.69 -7.16 21.91
N ASN A 2 12.53 -6.20 22.31
CA ASN A 2 12.58 -5.69 23.66
C ASN A 2 11.34 -4.82 24.00
N PRO A 3 11.10 -4.46 25.30
CA PRO A 3 9.90 -3.67 25.66
C PRO A 3 9.80 -2.32 24.92
N LEU A 4 10.92 -1.65 24.67
CA LEU A 4 10.96 -0.36 23.97
C LEU A 4 10.60 -0.52 22.49
N GLU A 5 11.13 -1.54 21.82
CA GLU A 5 10.78 -1.87 20.43
C GLU A 5 9.30 -2.23 20.30
N ARG A 6 8.75 -3.02 21.25
CA ARG A 6 7.32 -3.39 21.25
C ARG A 6 6.43 -2.16 21.40
N ARG A 7 6.76 -1.27 22.38
CA ARG A 7 6.03 -0.03 22.62
C ARG A 7 6.07 0.88 21.38
N SER A 8 7.26 1.03 20.77
CA SER A 8 7.43 1.86 19.57
C SER A 8 6.69 1.28 18.35
N THR A 9 6.76 -0.04 18.15
CA THR A 9 6.02 -0.72 17.08
C THR A 9 4.52 -0.54 17.26
N PHE A 10 4.00 -0.74 18.47
CA PHE A 10 2.57 -0.52 18.77
C PHE A 10 2.17 0.93 18.47
N ALA A 11 2.91 1.92 18.98
CA ALA A 11 2.60 3.33 18.79
C ALA A 11 2.60 3.73 17.30
N LEU A 12 3.64 3.35 16.55
CA LEU A 12 3.76 3.71 15.12
C LEU A 12 2.73 2.96 14.26
N SER A 13 2.41 1.70 14.58
CA SER A 13 1.33 0.96 13.93
C SER A 13 -0.04 1.57 14.24
N SER A 14 -0.26 2.06 15.47
CA SER A 14 -1.50 2.76 15.83
C SER A 14 -1.65 4.09 15.11
N ILE A 15 -0.56 4.88 14.96
CA ILE A 15 -0.56 6.10 14.14
C ILE A 15 -0.99 5.79 12.71
N PHE A 16 -0.42 4.75 12.13
CA PHE A 16 -0.75 4.34 10.76
C PHE A 16 -2.21 3.86 10.67
N ALA A 17 -2.65 3.03 11.62
CA ALA A 17 -4.01 2.50 11.70
C ALA A 17 -5.07 3.62 11.82
N LEU A 18 -4.91 4.56 12.75
CA LEU A 18 -5.83 5.67 12.94
C LEU A 18 -5.97 6.53 11.68
N ARG A 19 -4.85 6.79 11.01
CA ARG A 19 -4.85 7.53 9.76
C ARG A 19 -5.57 6.78 8.63
N MET A 20 -5.31 5.47 8.50
CA MET A 20 -5.96 4.63 7.48
C MET A 20 -7.46 4.44 7.77
N LEU A 21 -7.86 4.29 9.03
CA LEU A 21 -9.27 4.28 9.42
C LEU A 21 -9.97 5.55 8.96
N GLY A 22 -9.43 6.74 9.29
CA GLY A 22 -10.01 8.01 8.88
C GLY A 22 -10.11 8.18 7.37
N LEU A 23 -9.13 7.68 6.61
CA LEU A 23 -9.16 7.71 5.16
C LEU A 23 -10.23 6.77 4.58
N PHE A 24 -10.21 5.51 5.02
CA PHE A 24 -11.00 4.45 4.40
C PHE A 24 -12.49 4.51 4.78
N MET A 25 -12.85 5.03 5.96
CA MET A 25 -14.27 5.13 6.36
C MET A 25 -15.10 6.02 5.43
N ILE A 26 -14.49 7.03 4.81
CA ILE A 26 -15.17 7.99 3.94
C ILE A 26 -15.48 7.37 2.57
N ILE A 27 -14.58 6.53 2.04
CA ILE A 27 -14.64 6.06 0.65
C ILE A 27 -15.98 5.33 0.32
N PRO A 28 -16.45 4.34 1.10
CA PRO A 28 -17.64 3.56 0.74
C PRO A 28 -18.97 4.32 0.93
N VAL A 29 -18.97 5.46 1.57
CA VAL A 29 -20.19 6.21 1.89
C VAL A 29 -20.32 7.50 1.09
N PHE A 30 -19.18 8.10 0.69
CA PHE A 30 -19.17 9.45 0.14
C PHE A 30 -19.89 9.55 -1.21
N ALA A 31 -19.89 8.49 -2.00
CA ALA A 31 -20.60 8.44 -3.28
C ALA A 31 -22.12 8.66 -3.13
N VAL A 32 -22.69 8.22 -2.00
CA VAL A 32 -24.12 8.35 -1.72
C VAL A 32 -24.40 9.65 -0.95
N VAL A 33 -23.74 9.84 0.20
CA VAL A 33 -24.04 10.98 1.08
C VAL A 33 -23.43 12.30 0.60
N GLY A 34 -22.42 12.26 -0.25
CA GLY A 34 -21.80 13.44 -0.82
C GLY A 34 -22.72 14.27 -1.72
N GLN A 35 -23.83 13.67 -2.19
CA GLN A 35 -24.86 14.38 -2.95
C GLN A 35 -25.63 15.45 -2.12
N SER A 36 -25.55 15.39 -0.79
CA SER A 36 -26.16 16.38 0.09
C SER A 36 -25.42 17.72 0.13
N TYR A 37 -24.18 17.79 -0.33
CA TYR A 37 -23.42 19.04 -0.38
C TYR A 37 -23.91 19.96 -1.49
N GLN A 38 -23.91 21.27 -1.23
CA GLN A 38 -24.20 22.27 -2.26
C GLN A 38 -23.23 22.11 -3.44
N TYR A 39 -23.73 22.28 -4.65
CA TYR A 39 -23.03 22.15 -5.93
C TYR A 39 -22.43 20.75 -6.18
N ALA A 40 -22.87 19.71 -5.46
CA ALA A 40 -22.39 18.37 -5.67
C ALA A 40 -22.86 17.84 -7.03
N THR A 41 -21.90 17.28 -7.76
CA THR A 41 -22.15 16.46 -8.95
C THR A 41 -21.41 15.14 -8.80
N PRO A 42 -21.80 14.05 -9.47
CA PRO A 42 -21.07 12.79 -9.38
C PRO A 42 -19.57 12.93 -9.72
N ALA A 43 -19.23 13.78 -10.68
CA ALA A 43 -17.85 14.08 -11.03
C ALA A 43 -17.07 14.76 -9.89
N LEU A 44 -17.66 15.77 -9.22
CA LEU A 44 -17.06 16.45 -8.08
C LEU A 44 -16.97 15.56 -6.85
N ILE A 45 -17.94 14.67 -6.63
CA ILE A 45 -17.92 13.64 -5.59
C ILE A 45 -16.73 12.69 -5.83
N GLY A 46 -16.59 12.19 -7.06
CA GLY A 46 -15.45 11.36 -7.45
C GLY A 46 -14.11 12.09 -7.28
N LEU A 47 -14.04 13.36 -7.67
CA LEU A 47 -12.88 14.22 -7.44
C LEU A 47 -12.57 14.39 -5.94
N ALA A 48 -13.59 14.63 -5.11
CA ALA A 48 -13.42 14.78 -3.66
C ALA A 48 -12.83 13.52 -3.02
N VAL A 49 -13.20 12.32 -3.49
CA VAL A 49 -12.57 11.08 -3.03
C VAL A 49 -11.14 10.96 -3.54
N GLY A 50 -10.90 11.23 -4.82
CA GLY A 50 -9.61 11.01 -5.46
C GLY A 50 -8.54 12.05 -5.09
N ILE A 51 -8.90 13.32 -4.85
CA ILE A 51 -7.96 14.43 -4.64
C ILE A 51 -7.00 14.20 -3.46
N TYR A 52 -7.44 13.51 -2.43
CA TYR A 52 -6.58 13.04 -1.34
C TYR A 52 -5.41 12.22 -1.88
N GLY A 53 -5.70 11.27 -2.78
CA GLY A 53 -4.68 10.44 -3.42
C GLY A 53 -3.70 11.26 -4.26
N LEU A 54 -4.20 12.23 -5.04
CA LEU A 54 -3.35 13.11 -5.86
C LEU A 54 -2.37 13.91 -4.99
N SER A 55 -2.87 14.58 -3.94
CA SER A 55 -2.03 15.35 -3.02
C SER A 55 -1.00 14.46 -2.35
N GLN A 56 -1.39 13.26 -1.93
CA GLN A 56 -0.47 12.31 -1.31
C GLN A 56 0.57 11.79 -2.30
N ALA A 57 0.20 11.46 -3.53
CA ALA A 57 1.14 11.00 -4.56
C ALA A 57 2.22 12.04 -4.85
N ILE A 58 1.83 13.32 -4.97
CA ILE A 58 2.75 14.43 -5.25
C ILE A 58 3.69 14.66 -4.05
N LEU A 59 3.16 14.66 -2.82
CA LEU A 59 3.93 15.01 -1.64
C LEU A 59 4.66 13.83 -0.97
N GLN A 60 4.39 12.59 -1.39
CA GLN A 60 5.07 11.39 -0.90
C GLN A 60 6.58 11.46 -1.05
N ILE A 61 7.05 11.92 -2.21
CA ILE A 61 8.49 12.06 -2.50
C ILE A 61 9.12 13.20 -1.70
N PRO A 62 8.60 14.45 -1.72
CA PRO A 62 9.10 15.52 -0.86
C PRO A 62 9.18 15.15 0.62
N PHE A 63 8.12 14.53 1.19
CA PHE A 63 8.13 14.11 2.59
C PHE A 63 9.21 13.06 2.88
N SER A 64 9.44 12.12 1.95
CA SER A 64 10.52 11.14 2.09
C SER A 64 11.90 11.80 2.09
N LEU A 65 12.14 12.75 1.19
CA LEU A 65 13.39 13.51 1.12
C LEU A 65 13.60 14.40 2.36
N TRP A 66 12.53 15.03 2.87
CA TRP A 66 12.59 15.80 4.10
C TRP A 66 12.87 14.93 5.33
N ALA A 67 12.34 13.69 5.35
CA ALA A 67 12.61 12.73 6.41
C ALA A 67 14.09 12.33 6.49
N ASP A 68 14.84 12.46 5.40
CA ASP A 68 16.29 12.23 5.38
C ASP A 68 17.08 13.45 5.86
N ARG A 69 16.51 14.66 5.79
CA ARG A 69 17.16 15.91 6.18
C ARG A 69 16.74 16.42 7.55
N PHE A 70 15.46 16.27 7.89
CA PHE A 70 14.86 16.76 9.13
C PHE A 70 14.58 15.63 10.10
N SER A 71 14.36 15.95 11.37
CA SER A 71 13.91 14.97 12.37
C SER A 71 12.56 14.41 11.99
N ARG A 72 12.41 13.07 12.07
CA ARG A 72 11.20 12.38 11.60
C ARG A 72 9.94 12.71 12.41
N LYS A 73 10.08 12.84 13.76
CA LYS A 73 8.92 13.12 14.63
C LYS A 73 8.22 14.45 14.31
N PRO A 74 8.92 15.61 14.23
CA PRO A 74 8.27 16.86 13.84
C PRO A 74 7.60 16.79 12.46
N LEU A 75 8.20 16.08 11.51
CA LEU A 75 7.63 15.90 10.19
C LEU A 75 6.35 15.05 10.22
N ILE A 76 6.31 14.01 11.07
CA ILE A 76 5.09 13.21 11.29
C ILE A 76 4.01 14.08 11.95
N VAL A 77 4.34 14.89 12.97
CA VAL A 77 3.40 15.82 13.61
C VAL A 77 2.83 16.79 12.59
N PHE A 78 3.68 17.42 11.77
CA PHE A 78 3.26 18.34 10.74
C PHE A 78 2.27 17.71 9.75
N GLY A 79 2.57 16.52 9.24
CA GLY A 79 1.67 15.82 8.31
C GLY A 79 0.38 15.34 8.96
N LEU A 80 0.39 14.93 10.25
CA LEU A 80 -0.83 14.59 10.98
C LEU A 80 -1.68 15.83 11.30
N LEU A 81 -1.07 16.99 11.52
CA LEU A 81 -1.79 18.26 11.65
C LEU A 81 -2.46 18.65 10.33
N LEU A 82 -1.78 18.50 9.18
CA LEU A 82 -2.41 18.67 7.87
C LEU A 82 -3.60 17.72 7.67
N PHE A 83 -3.44 16.46 8.07
CA PHE A 83 -4.52 15.46 8.00
C PHE A 83 -5.72 15.87 8.87
N ALA A 84 -5.50 16.28 10.12
CA ALA A 84 -6.54 16.73 11.03
C ALA A 84 -7.19 18.04 10.56
N LEU A 85 -6.40 19.03 10.12
CA LEU A 85 -6.89 20.29 9.59
C LEU A 85 -7.78 20.08 8.35
N GLY A 86 -7.33 19.23 7.42
CA GLY A 86 -8.12 18.90 6.24
C GLY A 86 -9.44 18.20 6.58
N GLY A 87 -9.43 17.31 7.59
CA GLY A 87 -10.64 16.71 8.14
C GLY A 87 -11.60 17.75 8.72
N ALA A 88 -11.11 18.69 9.53
CA ALA A 88 -11.90 19.76 10.11
C ALA A 88 -12.50 20.70 9.03
N ILE A 89 -11.72 21.10 8.02
CA ILE A 89 -12.22 21.91 6.91
C ILE A 89 -13.34 21.17 6.17
N ALA A 90 -13.17 19.87 5.87
CA ALA A 90 -14.21 19.08 5.21
C ALA A 90 -15.47 18.95 6.09
N ALA A 91 -15.30 18.78 7.42
CA ALA A 91 -16.40 18.67 8.38
C ALA A 91 -17.25 19.95 8.50
N MET A 92 -16.62 21.11 8.39
CA MET A 92 -17.27 22.43 8.51
C MET A 92 -17.82 22.93 7.16
N SER A 93 -17.53 22.23 6.06
CA SER A 93 -17.94 22.69 4.72
C SER A 93 -19.37 22.34 4.40
N GLU A 94 -20.10 23.30 3.83
CA GLU A 94 -21.45 23.11 3.28
C GLU A 94 -21.43 22.80 1.79
N THR A 95 -20.35 23.12 1.09
CA THR A 95 -20.17 22.93 -0.34
C THR A 95 -19.20 21.80 -0.65
N ILE A 96 -19.37 21.15 -1.80
CA ILE A 96 -18.46 20.12 -2.30
C ILE A 96 -17.02 20.65 -2.51
N TYR A 97 -16.88 21.93 -2.87
CA TYR A 97 -15.56 22.56 -3.08
C TYR A 97 -14.75 22.66 -1.78
N GLY A 98 -15.39 23.00 -0.66
CA GLY A 98 -14.73 23.02 0.64
C GLY A 98 -14.31 21.62 1.08
N VAL A 99 -15.11 20.58 0.79
CA VAL A 99 -14.73 19.18 1.02
C VAL A 99 -13.53 18.80 0.15
N ILE A 100 -13.51 19.15 -1.14
CA ILE A 100 -12.37 18.90 -2.03
C ILE A 100 -11.10 19.54 -1.47
N LEU A 101 -11.16 20.81 -1.02
CA LEU A 101 -10.04 21.50 -0.41
C LEU A 101 -9.56 20.79 0.87
N GLY A 102 -10.48 20.46 1.78
CA GLY A 102 -10.16 19.76 3.02
C GLY A 102 -9.48 18.40 2.73
N ARG A 103 -9.97 17.63 1.77
CA ARG A 103 -9.39 16.37 1.37
C ARG A 103 -8.02 16.52 0.69
N ALA A 104 -7.82 17.56 -0.12
CA ALA A 104 -6.52 17.90 -0.69
C ALA A 104 -5.47 18.20 0.40
N ILE A 105 -5.85 18.99 1.42
CA ILE A 105 -4.99 19.32 2.56
C ILE A 105 -4.71 18.06 3.40
N ALA A 106 -5.73 17.24 3.68
CA ALA A 106 -5.55 15.99 4.42
C ALA A 106 -4.58 15.02 3.70
N GLY A 107 -4.69 14.91 2.37
CA GLY A 107 -3.79 14.11 1.54
C GLY A 107 -2.35 14.65 1.52
N ALA A 108 -2.18 15.97 1.65
CA ALA A 108 -0.87 16.60 1.73
C ALA A 108 -0.04 16.13 2.95
N GLY A 109 -0.68 15.62 3.99
CA GLY A 109 -0.02 14.98 5.13
C GLY A 109 0.60 13.60 4.80
N ALA A 110 1.47 13.49 3.82
CA ALA A 110 2.04 12.24 3.27
C ALA A 110 3.08 11.58 4.19
N VAL A 111 2.72 11.24 5.43
CA VAL A 111 3.65 10.71 6.46
C VAL A 111 3.94 9.23 6.39
N SER A 112 3.29 8.46 5.52
CA SER A 112 3.37 6.99 5.51
C SER A 112 4.81 6.47 5.44
N ALA A 113 5.62 6.99 4.52
CA ALA A 113 7.02 6.61 4.39
C ALA A 113 7.86 7.05 5.60
N VAL A 114 7.55 8.21 6.18
CA VAL A 114 8.27 8.76 7.34
C VAL A 114 8.02 7.91 8.59
N VAL A 115 6.79 7.44 8.80
CA VAL A 115 6.41 6.53 9.90
C VAL A 115 7.11 5.19 9.75
N MET A 116 7.10 4.60 8.54
CA MET A 116 7.83 3.35 8.27
C MET A 116 9.33 3.50 8.49
N ALA A 117 9.90 4.63 8.08
CA ALA A 117 11.30 4.91 8.29
C ALA A 117 11.64 5.10 9.78
N LEU A 118 10.78 5.76 10.56
CA LEU A 118 10.95 5.89 12.01
C LEU A 118 10.85 4.51 12.70
N LEU A 119 9.93 3.65 12.26
CA LEU A 119 9.83 2.28 12.77
C LEU A 119 11.13 1.50 12.55
N ALA A 120 11.73 1.62 11.36
CA ALA A 120 13.01 1.00 11.06
C ALA A 120 14.16 1.52 11.93
N ASP A 121 14.12 2.81 12.33
CA ASP A 121 15.16 3.41 13.20
C ASP A 121 15.06 2.97 14.66
N VAL A 122 13.84 2.74 15.16
CA VAL A 122 13.60 2.36 16.57
C VAL A 122 13.60 0.84 16.78
N THR A 123 13.75 0.05 15.72
CA THR A 123 13.81 -1.41 15.76
C THR A 123 15.14 -1.94 15.29
N ARG A 124 15.73 -2.88 16.05
CA ARG A 124 16.95 -3.59 15.64
C ARG A 124 16.69 -4.38 14.37
N GLU A 125 17.73 -4.56 13.58
CA GLU A 125 17.66 -5.21 12.27
C GLU A 125 16.99 -6.59 12.31
N GLU A 126 17.31 -7.39 13.32
CA GLU A 126 16.74 -8.72 13.58
C GLU A 126 15.21 -8.70 13.78
N ASN A 127 14.67 -7.61 14.31
CA ASN A 127 13.25 -7.45 14.65
C ASN A 127 12.47 -6.61 13.62
N ARG A 128 13.16 -5.96 12.68
CA ARG A 128 12.56 -5.03 11.71
C ARG A 128 11.46 -5.67 10.87
N THR A 129 11.69 -6.89 10.38
CA THR A 129 10.69 -7.64 9.61
C THR A 129 9.42 -7.91 10.43
N LYS A 130 9.57 -8.27 11.71
CA LYS A 130 8.42 -8.49 12.61
C LYS A 130 7.65 -7.19 12.86
N ALA A 131 8.36 -6.08 13.08
CA ALA A 131 7.74 -4.77 13.29
C ALA A 131 6.96 -4.29 12.06
N MET A 132 7.54 -4.45 10.86
CA MET A 132 6.88 -4.12 9.59
C MET A 132 5.66 -5.01 9.33
N ALA A 133 5.72 -6.30 9.70
CA ALA A 133 4.56 -7.20 9.61
C ALA A 133 3.40 -6.75 10.52
N VAL A 134 3.69 -6.33 11.76
CA VAL A 134 2.67 -5.78 12.68
C VAL A 134 2.03 -4.52 12.08
N MET A 135 2.84 -3.63 11.49
CA MET A 135 2.32 -2.44 10.80
C MET A 135 1.45 -2.82 9.60
N GLY A 136 1.87 -3.75 8.76
CA GLY A 136 1.08 -4.24 7.63
C GLY A 136 -0.26 -4.85 8.06
N MET A 137 -0.27 -5.66 9.13
CA MET A 137 -1.50 -6.20 9.70
C MET A 137 -2.44 -5.10 10.23
N SER A 138 -1.89 -4.03 10.83
CA SER A 138 -2.69 -2.91 11.32
C SER A 138 -3.37 -2.14 10.18
N ILE A 139 -2.72 -2.03 9.02
CA ILE A 139 -3.30 -1.42 7.80
C ILE A 139 -4.47 -2.27 7.28
N GLY A 140 -4.25 -3.58 7.12
CA GLY A 140 -5.28 -4.50 6.65
C GLY A 140 -6.50 -4.55 7.57
N LEU A 141 -6.26 -4.58 8.91
CA LEU A 141 -7.33 -4.51 9.89
C LEU A 141 -8.10 -3.19 9.82
N SER A 142 -7.39 -2.06 9.68
CA SER A 142 -8.01 -0.74 9.51
C SER A 142 -8.91 -0.68 8.29
N PHE A 143 -8.50 -1.30 7.19
CA PHE A 143 -9.31 -1.40 5.98
C PHE A 143 -10.63 -2.14 6.25
N VAL A 144 -10.57 -3.35 6.82
CA VAL A 144 -11.76 -4.15 7.15
C VAL A 144 -12.69 -3.39 8.09
N VAL A 145 -12.15 -2.81 9.17
CA VAL A 145 -12.92 -2.06 10.17
C VAL A 145 -13.56 -0.81 9.54
N ALA A 146 -12.81 -0.05 8.76
CA ALA A 146 -13.29 1.19 8.14
C ALA A 146 -14.45 0.94 7.17
N PHE A 147 -14.32 -0.06 6.30
CA PHE A 147 -15.37 -0.39 5.33
C PHE A 147 -16.61 -1.02 5.98
N SER A 148 -16.44 -1.72 7.09
CA SER A 148 -17.55 -2.32 7.82
C SER A 148 -18.28 -1.31 8.71
N LEU A 149 -17.54 -0.47 9.44
CA LEU A 149 -18.15 0.49 10.39
C LEU A 149 -18.49 1.84 9.76
N GLY A 150 -17.81 2.25 8.68
CA GLY A 150 -18.02 3.56 8.04
C GLY A 150 -19.47 3.83 7.68
N PRO A 151 -20.17 2.92 6.96
CA PRO A 151 -21.58 3.10 6.61
C PRO A 151 -22.51 3.22 7.83
N TRP A 152 -22.29 2.39 8.86
CA TRP A 152 -23.07 2.44 10.09
C TRP A 152 -22.81 3.74 10.87
N LEU A 153 -21.56 4.13 11.03
CA LEU A 153 -21.19 5.35 11.75
C LEU A 153 -21.74 6.59 11.04
N THR A 154 -21.70 6.62 9.69
CA THR A 154 -22.29 7.70 8.89
C THR A 154 -23.79 7.84 9.12
N SER A 155 -24.51 6.75 9.35
CA SER A 155 -25.95 6.81 9.66
C SER A 155 -26.26 7.42 11.03
N LEU A 156 -25.28 7.41 11.97
CA LEU A 156 -25.43 7.99 13.31
C LEU A 156 -25.01 9.46 13.36
N VAL A 157 -23.88 9.81 12.77
CA VAL A 157 -23.26 11.14 12.93
C VAL A 157 -23.28 11.97 11.65
N GLY A 158 -23.80 11.43 10.55
CA GLY A 158 -23.75 12.07 9.23
C GLY A 158 -22.34 12.14 8.65
N ILE A 159 -22.21 12.73 7.45
CA ILE A 159 -20.92 12.83 6.76
C ILE A 159 -19.99 13.86 7.41
N SER A 160 -20.53 14.97 7.90
CA SER A 160 -19.77 15.98 8.66
C SER A 160 -19.18 15.38 9.94
N GLY A 161 -19.99 14.60 10.68
CA GLY A 161 -19.53 13.86 11.86
C GLY A 161 -18.42 12.86 11.53
N LEU A 162 -18.48 12.18 10.38
CA LEU A 162 -17.43 11.26 9.95
C LEU A 162 -16.09 12.00 9.68
N PHE A 163 -16.13 13.20 9.10
CA PHE A 163 -14.94 14.03 8.94
C PHE A 163 -14.39 14.53 10.30
N TRP A 164 -15.27 14.83 11.27
CA TRP A 164 -14.82 15.14 12.65
C TRP A 164 -14.16 13.93 13.32
N VAL A 165 -14.67 12.73 13.13
CA VAL A 165 -14.03 11.48 13.60
C VAL A 165 -12.62 11.37 13.00
N THR A 166 -12.47 11.64 11.69
CA THR A 166 -11.16 11.66 11.01
C THR A 166 -10.20 12.68 11.66
N THR A 167 -10.69 13.87 11.96
CA THR A 167 -9.92 14.93 12.67
C THR A 167 -9.44 14.45 14.03
N VAL A 168 -10.34 13.90 14.84
CA VAL A 168 -10.01 13.35 16.17
C VAL A 168 -8.98 12.23 16.07
N MET A 169 -9.14 11.32 15.11
CA MET A 169 -8.14 10.25 14.86
C MET A 169 -6.77 10.81 14.51
N GLY A 170 -6.69 11.88 13.72
CA GLY A 170 -5.44 12.57 13.42
C GLY A 170 -4.77 13.15 14.67
N LEU A 171 -5.53 13.79 15.54
CA LEU A 171 -5.04 14.34 16.80
C LEU A 171 -4.62 13.23 17.78
N LEU A 172 -5.40 12.16 17.89
CA LEU A 172 -5.02 10.97 18.69
C LEU A 172 -3.74 10.31 18.15
N ALA A 173 -3.55 10.26 16.83
CA ALA A 173 -2.32 9.75 16.25
C ALA A 173 -1.09 10.59 16.66
N ILE A 174 -1.22 11.91 16.82
CA ILE A 174 -0.13 12.77 17.33
C ILE A 174 0.22 12.39 18.79
N SER A 175 -0.78 12.09 19.62
CA SER A 175 -0.53 11.71 21.02
C SER A 175 0.24 10.38 21.13
N MET A 176 0.01 9.43 20.22
CA MET A 176 0.76 8.17 20.18
C MET A 176 2.26 8.37 19.96
N LEU A 177 2.67 9.48 19.33
CA LEU A 177 4.08 9.76 19.06
C LEU A 177 4.91 10.03 20.33
N PHE A 178 4.27 10.41 21.45
CA PHE A 178 4.94 10.54 22.75
C PHE A 178 5.44 9.20 23.30
N LEU A 179 4.84 8.09 22.86
CA LEU A 179 5.26 6.74 23.26
C LEU A 179 6.54 6.28 22.55
N VAL A 180 6.96 6.96 21.49
CA VAL A 180 8.16 6.61 20.71
C VAL A 180 9.37 7.35 21.29
N PRO A 181 10.53 6.70 21.53
CA PRO A 181 11.72 7.37 22.05
C PRO A 181 12.28 8.40 21.07
N LYS A 182 13.08 9.35 21.58
CA LYS A 182 13.89 10.23 20.72
C LYS A 182 14.95 9.37 20.02
N THR A 183 15.05 9.48 18.71
CA THR A 183 16.09 8.78 17.93
C THR A 183 17.24 9.74 17.63
N THR A 184 18.45 9.31 17.90
CA THR A 184 19.66 9.95 17.38
C THR A 184 19.82 9.56 15.92
N ARG A 185 20.07 10.54 15.08
CA ARG A 185 20.20 10.35 13.63
C ARG A 185 21.46 9.59 13.27
N HIS A 186 21.31 8.53 12.48
CA HIS A 186 22.37 8.07 11.60
C HIS A 186 22.13 8.65 10.20
N HIS A 187 22.93 9.64 9.81
CA HIS A 187 22.96 10.11 8.43
C HIS A 187 23.42 8.97 7.52
N LYS A 188 22.50 8.40 6.76
CA LYS A 188 22.89 7.50 5.67
C LYS A 188 23.29 8.37 4.48
N ASN A 189 24.57 8.55 4.28
CA ASN A 189 25.10 9.12 3.05
C ASN A 189 24.94 8.09 1.92
N PHE A 190 23.82 8.12 1.20
CA PHE A 190 23.77 7.40 -0.07
C PHE A 190 24.65 8.12 -1.08
N LYS A 191 25.70 7.46 -1.55
CA LYS A 191 26.65 7.98 -2.56
C LYS A 191 25.99 8.33 -3.90
N GLN A 192 24.81 7.75 -4.21
CA GLN A 192 24.05 8.07 -5.42
C GLN A 192 22.90 9.01 -5.10
N GLY A 193 22.79 10.14 -5.82
CA GLY A 193 21.68 11.08 -5.68
C GLY A 193 20.34 10.42 -6.03
N TYR A 194 19.28 10.78 -5.30
CA TYR A 194 17.91 10.26 -5.46
C TYR A 194 17.42 10.26 -6.93
N LEU A 195 17.73 11.32 -7.70
CA LEU A 195 17.33 11.44 -9.10
C LEU A 195 17.95 10.33 -9.99
N ASN A 196 19.17 9.91 -9.70
CA ASN A 196 19.81 8.83 -10.45
C ASN A 196 19.17 7.48 -10.12
N GLN A 197 18.84 7.23 -8.85
CA GLN A 197 18.10 6.03 -8.44
C GLN A 197 16.70 6.00 -9.06
N LEU A 198 16.00 7.14 -9.09
CA LEU A 198 14.69 7.26 -9.71
C LEU A 198 14.76 6.95 -11.22
N LYS A 199 15.73 7.54 -11.94
CA LYS A 199 15.96 7.24 -13.36
C LYS A 199 16.26 5.76 -13.59
N GLN A 200 17.04 5.13 -12.72
CA GLN A 200 17.36 3.71 -12.77
C GLN A 200 16.08 2.86 -12.60
N VAL A 201 15.27 3.13 -11.59
CA VAL A 201 14.00 2.43 -11.31
C VAL A 201 13.06 2.54 -12.52
N LEU A 202 12.89 3.75 -13.07
CA LEU A 202 11.98 4.00 -14.20
C LEU A 202 12.48 3.41 -15.54
N LYS A 203 13.75 3.02 -15.65
CA LYS A 203 14.26 2.28 -16.82
C LYS A 203 14.01 0.77 -16.74
N MET A 204 13.66 0.24 -15.57
CA MET A 204 13.45 -1.20 -15.39
C MET A 204 12.03 -1.59 -15.79
N GLY A 205 11.87 -2.29 -16.92
CA GLY A 205 10.58 -2.64 -17.49
C GLY A 205 9.68 -3.43 -16.54
N ASP A 206 10.22 -4.41 -15.79
CA ASP A 206 9.45 -5.21 -14.84
C ASP A 206 8.97 -4.39 -13.65
N LEU A 207 9.79 -3.45 -13.13
CA LEU A 207 9.35 -2.55 -12.07
C LEU A 207 8.23 -1.63 -12.56
N ASN A 208 8.33 -1.10 -13.78
CA ASN A 208 7.27 -0.27 -14.35
C ASN A 208 5.96 -1.03 -14.53
N ARG A 209 6.00 -2.31 -14.95
CA ARG A 209 4.80 -3.15 -15.01
C ARG A 209 4.18 -3.39 -13.63
N LEU A 210 5.00 -3.53 -12.58
CA LEU A 210 4.51 -3.63 -11.20
C LEU A 210 3.92 -2.29 -10.71
N HIS A 211 4.52 -1.14 -11.06
CA HIS A 211 3.97 0.18 -10.74
C HIS A 211 2.64 0.43 -11.47
N VAL A 212 2.53 0.02 -12.75
CA VAL A 212 1.26 0.06 -13.49
C VAL A 212 0.23 -0.87 -12.84
N SER A 213 0.67 -2.02 -12.34
CA SER A 213 -0.24 -2.98 -11.70
C SER A 213 -0.82 -2.46 -10.39
N VAL A 214 -0.02 -1.82 -9.52
CA VAL A 214 -0.55 -1.20 -8.30
C VAL A 214 -1.44 -0.01 -8.61
N PHE A 215 -1.11 0.77 -9.64
CA PHE A 215 -1.95 1.86 -10.15
C PHE A 215 -3.32 1.32 -10.60
N ALA A 216 -3.35 0.31 -11.47
CA ALA A 216 -4.58 -0.28 -11.99
C ALA A 216 -5.43 -0.92 -10.89
N LEU A 217 -4.80 -1.64 -9.96
CA LEU A 217 -5.48 -2.25 -8.81
C LEU A 217 -6.23 -1.20 -7.97
N HIS A 218 -5.57 -0.09 -7.63
CA HIS A 218 -6.17 0.95 -6.79
C HIS A 218 -7.12 1.87 -7.57
N LEU A 219 -6.91 2.02 -8.87
CA LEU A 219 -7.88 2.67 -9.75
C LEU A 219 -9.20 1.90 -9.73
N LEU A 220 -9.15 0.59 -9.98
CA LEU A 220 -10.34 -0.26 -9.97
C LEU A 220 -10.99 -0.29 -8.58
N LEU A 221 -10.20 -0.45 -7.51
CA LEU A 221 -10.71 -0.45 -6.14
C LEU A 221 -11.51 0.83 -5.83
N THR A 222 -10.89 2.00 -6.08
CA THR A 222 -11.52 3.28 -5.73
C THR A 222 -12.74 3.56 -6.60
N ALA A 223 -12.68 3.23 -7.90
CA ALA A 223 -13.84 3.32 -8.79
C ALA A 223 -14.98 2.41 -8.31
N MET A 224 -14.67 1.17 -7.92
CA MET A 224 -15.66 0.23 -7.35
C MET A 224 -16.33 0.81 -6.11
N PHE A 225 -15.59 1.38 -5.16
CA PHE A 225 -16.17 1.94 -3.93
C PHE A 225 -16.98 3.23 -4.14
N ILE A 226 -16.82 3.90 -5.26
CA ILE A 226 -17.72 4.99 -5.64
C ILE A 226 -18.95 4.46 -6.36
N TYR A 227 -18.79 3.45 -7.19
CA TYR A 227 -19.85 2.94 -8.04
C TYR A 227 -20.77 1.92 -7.33
N VAL A 228 -20.22 0.99 -6.56
CA VAL A 228 -20.93 -0.11 -5.89
C VAL A 228 -22.00 0.33 -4.88
N PRO A 229 -21.80 1.37 -4.03
CA PRO A 229 -22.81 1.74 -3.05
C PRO A 229 -24.19 2.03 -3.65
N SER A 230 -24.23 2.73 -4.79
CA SER A 230 -25.49 2.98 -5.51
C SER A 230 -26.10 1.68 -6.07
N GLN A 231 -25.26 0.75 -6.53
CA GLN A 231 -25.73 -0.54 -7.06
C GLN A 231 -26.35 -1.41 -5.95
N LEU A 232 -25.74 -1.42 -4.76
CA LEU A 232 -26.27 -2.14 -3.59
C LEU A 232 -27.64 -1.58 -3.14
N ILE A 233 -27.84 -0.27 -3.23
CA ILE A 233 -29.12 0.37 -2.93
C ILE A 233 -30.15 0.03 -4.00
N ASN A 234 -29.80 0.27 -5.28
CA ASN A 234 -30.77 0.25 -6.38
C ASN A 234 -31.18 -1.18 -6.80
N PHE A 235 -30.24 -2.13 -6.80
CA PHE A 235 -30.47 -3.49 -7.32
C PHE A 235 -30.50 -4.55 -6.22
N ALA A 236 -29.72 -4.41 -5.13
CA ALA A 236 -29.77 -5.36 -4.03
C ALA A 236 -30.78 -4.99 -2.94
N GLY A 237 -31.34 -3.75 -2.97
CA GLY A 237 -32.26 -3.25 -1.95
C GLY A 237 -31.62 -3.11 -0.56
N ILE A 238 -30.29 -2.93 -0.49
CA ILE A 238 -29.55 -2.85 0.75
C ILE A 238 -29.28 -1.38 1.08
N PRO A 239 -29.89 -0.81 2.13
CA PRO A 239 -29.67 0.58 2.51
C PRO A 239 -28.23 0.82 2.97
N LEU A 240 -27.71 2.04 2.78
CA LEU A 240 -26.33 2.41 3.06
C LEU A 240 -25.85 1.99 4.47
N ALA A 241 -26.67 2.21 5.49
CA ALA A 241 -26.36 1.83 6.88
C ALA A 241 -26.04 0.34 7.07
N LYS A 242 -26.54 -0.53 6.17
CA LYS A 242 -26.33 -1.98 6.19
C LYS A 242 -25.20 -2.45 5.25
N HIS A 243 -24.54 -1.57 4.51
CA HIS A 243 -23.45 -1.96 3.61
C HIS A 243 -22.29 -2.62 4.35
N GLY A 244 -22.03 -2.25 5.62
CA GLY A 244 -21.04 -2.91 6.46
C GLY A 244 -21.28 -4.41 6.64
N ILE A 245 -22.57 -4.85 6.71
CA ILE A 245 -22.93 -6.27 6.79
C ILE A 245 -22.60 -7.01 5.50
N VAL A 246 -22.52 -6.31 4.36
CA VAL A 246 -22.08 -6.87 3.08
C VAL A 246 -20.56 -6.89 2.99
N TYR A 247 -19.92 -5.77 3.27
CA TYR A 247 -18.45 -5.64 3.12
C TYR A 247 -17.70 -6.54 4.08
N LEU A 248 -18.13 -6.67 5.34
CA LEU A 248 -17.41 -7.46 6.33
C LEU A 248 -17.25 -8.93 5.93
N PRO A 249 -18.31 -9.69 5.58
CA PRO A 249 -18.17 -11.06 5.12
C PRO A 249 -17.33 -11.17 3.84
N LEU A 250 -17.55 -10.29 2.86
CA LEU A 250 -16.79 -10.30 1.61
C LEU A 250 -15.29 -10.12 1.86
N LEU A 251 -14.91 -9.19 2.72
CA LEU A 251 -13.50 -8.94 3.05
C LEU A 251 -12.91 -10.09 3.88
N VAL A 252 -13.63 -10.62 4.87
CA VAL A 252 -13.14 -11.76 5.67
C VAL A 252 -12.97 -13.01 4.80
N ILE A 253 -13.95 -13.35 3.96
CA ILE A 253 -13.86 -14.48 3.03
C ILE A 253 -12.69 -14.27 2.06
N SER A 254 -12.52 -13.06 1.55
CA SER A 254 -11.44 -12.77 0.60
C SER A 254 -10.04 -12.94 1.23
N LEU A 255 -9.85 -12.59 2.51
CA LEU A 255 -8.61 -12.85 3.23
C LEU A 255 -8.36 -14.36 3.39
N PHE A 256 -9.41 -15.14 3.65
CA PHE A 256 -9.29 -16.60 3.77
C PHE A 256 -8.76 -17.24 2.48
N PHE A 257 -9.17 -16.76 1.31
CA PHE A 257 -8.65 -17.22 0.02
C PHE A 257 -7.28 -16.64 -0.33
N ALA A 258 -6.96 -15.44 0.17
CA ALA A 258 -5.66 -14.80 -0.10
C ALA A 258 -4.49 -15.58 0.55
N PHE A 259 -4.64 -16.08 1.76
CA PHE A 259 -3.57 -16.79 2.47
C PHE A 259 -3.03 -18.00 1.70
N PRO A 260 -3.85 -18.98 1.25
CA PRO A 260 -3.36 -20.10 0.44
C PRO A 260 -2.69 -19.65 -0.86
N SER A 261 -3.23 -18.62 -1.51
CA SER A 261 -2.68 -18.08 -2.76
C SER A 261 -1.27 -17.48 -2.55
N ILE A 262 -1.04 -16.80 -1.43
CA ILE A 262 0.29 -16.29 -1.06
C ILE A 262 1.26 -17.43 -0.81
N ILE A 263 0.84 -18.48 -0.10
CA ILE A 263 1.67 -19.68 0.14
C ILE A 263 2.03 -20.35 -1.18
N LEU A 264 1.07 -20.51 -2.09
CA LEU A 264 1.31 -21.07 -3.42
C LEU A 264 2.29 -20.21 -4.23
N ALA A 265 2.15 -18.90 -4.19
CA ALA A 265 3.02 -17.95 -4.87
C ALA A 265 4.46 -18.00 -4.35
N GLU A 266 4.63 -17.99 -3.02
CA GLU A 266 5.93 -17.89 -2.37
C GLU A 266 6.64 -19.23 -2.24
N LYS A 267 6.00 -20.21 -1.60
CA LYS A 267 6.61 -21.53 -1.31
C LYS A 267 6.84 -22.35 -2.57
N TYR A 268 5.88 -22.33 -3.50
CA TYR A 268 5.95 -23.11 -4.74
C TYR A 268 6.48 -22.30 -5.93
N ARG A 269 6.97 -21.07 -5.68
CA ARG A 269 7.56 -20.19 -6.72
C ARG A 269 6.64 -19.96 -7.92
N LYS A 270 5.31 -19.87 -7.71
CA LYS A 270 4.29 -19.67 -8.76
C LYS A 270 3.74 -18.23 -8.78
N MET A 271 4.54 -17.24 -8.37
CA MET A 271 4.07 -15.87 -8.19
C MET A 271 3.45 -15.28 -9.45
N ARG A 272 4.10 -15.46 -10.62
CA ARG A 272 3.57 -14.97 -11.90
C ARG A 272 2.23 -15.60 -12.25
N SER A 273 2.08 -16.92 -12.09
CA SER A 273 0.82 -17.63 -12.39
C SER A 273 -0.31 -17.14 -11.48
N ILE A 274 -0.07 -17.08 -10.17
CA ILE A 274 -1.09 -16.60 -9.20
C ILE A 274 -1.45 -15.15 -9.48
N PHE A 275 -0.49 -14.31 -9.83
CA PHE A 275 -0.69 -12.91 -10.19
C PHE A 275 -1.61 -12.75 -11.40
N LEU A 276 -1.32 -13.45 -12.50
CA LEU A 276 -2.16 -13.41 -13.71
C LEU A 276 -3.55 -14.01 -13.47
N THR A 277 -3.65 -15.09 -12.67
CA THR A 277 -4.93 -15.68 -12.28
C THR A 277 -5.76 -14.71 -11.41
N ALA A 278 -5.12 -13.94 -10.52
CA ALA A 278 -5.83 -12.94 -9.74
C ALA A 278 -6.37 -11.81 -10.62
N ILE A 279 -5.61 -11.30 -11.61
CA ILE A 279 -6.14 -10.31 -12.56
C ILE A 279 -7.30 -10.91 -13.36
N ALA A 280 -7.17 -12.17 -13.83
CA ALA A 280 -8.27 -12.86 -14.51
C ALA A 280 -9.50 -13.02 -13.60
N GLY A 281 -9.31 -13.24 -12.29
CA GLY A 281 -10.37 -13.25 -11.29
C GLY A 281 -11.09 -11.90 -11.15
N ILE A 282 -10.36 -10.78 -11.17
CA ILE A 282 -10.94 -9.44 -11.22
C ILE A 282 -11.81 -9.28 -12.47
N ILE A 283 -11.28 -9.67 -13.65
CA ILE A 283 -12.01 -9.60 -14.92
C ILE A 283 -13.27 -10.46 -14.86
N ALA A 284 -13.17 -11.70 -14.37
CA ALA A 284 -14.32 -12.60 -14.24
C ALA A 284 -15.39 -12.02 -13.30
N GLY A 285 -15.01 -11.42 -12.17
CA GLY A 285 -15.92 -10.72 -11.28
C GLY A 285 -16.65 -9.58 -11.99
N LEU A 286 -15.93 -8.74 -12.75
CA LEU A 286 -16.52 -7.63 -13.51
C LEU A 286 -17.41 -8.13 -14.66
N VAL A 287 -17.06 -9.21 -15.34
CA VAL A 287 -17.88 -9.84 -16.39
C VAL A 287 -19.19 -10.39 -15.80
N ILE A 288 -19.14 -11.03 -14.64
CA ILE A 288 -20.35 -11.46 -13.91
C ILE A 288 -21.26 -10.25 -13.62
N LEU A 289 -20.66 -9.11 -13.23
CA LEU A 289 -21.42 -7.89 -12.97
C LEU A 289 -22.03 -7.27 -14.23
N ILE A 290 -21.36 -7.36 -15.40
CA ILE A 290 -21.92 -6.86 -16.67
C ILE A 290 -23.26 -7.55 -17.00
N PHE A 291 -23.34 -8.86 -16.78
CA PHE A 291 -24.51 -9.65 -17.19
C PHE A 291 -25.55 -9.88 -16.09
N GLY A 292 -25.24 -9.59 -14.83
CA GLY A 292 -26.10 -10.01 -13.73
C GLY A 292 -26.23 -9.02 -12.56
N TYR A 293 -25.81 -7.76 -12.71
CA TYR A 293 -25.85 -6.76 -11.62
C TYR A 293 -27.26 -6.51 -11.05
N GLU A 294 -28.31 -6.79 -11.80
CA GLU A 294 -29.72 -6.63 -11.35
C GLU A 294 -30.12 -7.67 -10.30
N SER A 295 -29.46 -8.83 -10.30
CA SER A 295 -29.67 -9.87 -9.29
C SER A 295 -28.77 -9.61 -8.09
N LYS A 296 -29.40 -9.49 -6.90
CA LYS A 296 -28.67 -9.33 -5.63
C LYS A 296 -27.59 -10.39 -5.43
N TYR A 297 -27.89 -11.66 -5.73
CA TYR A 297 -26.95 -12.76 -5.51
C TYR A 297 -25.78 -12.73 -6.49
N ILE A 298 -26.04 -12.39 -7.75
CA ILE A 298 -25.01 -12.29 -8.78
C ILE A 298 -24.15 -11.04 -8.54
N LEU A 299 -24.74 -9.93 -8.11
CA LEU A 299 -24.02 -8.74 -7.68
C LEU A 299 -23.04 -9.07 -6.55
N LEU A 300 -23.50 -9.76 -5.50
CA LEU A 300 -22.65 -10.15 -4.37
C LEU A 300 -21.58 -11.17 -4.78
N LEU A 301 -21.87 -12.10 -5.68
CA LEU A 301 -20.89 -13.06 -6.22
C LEU A 301 -19.78 -12.36 -7.00
N GLY A 302 -20.14 -11.45 -7.92
CA GLY A 302 -19.17 -10.66 -8.69
C GLY A 302 -18.26 -9.81 -7.80
N LEU A 303 -18.86 -9.14 -6.80
CA LEU A 303 -18.10 -8.38 -5.79
C LEU A 303 -17.19 -9.29 -4.95
N GLY A 304 -17.68 -10.46 -4.54
CA GLY A 304 -16.89 -11.45 -3.78
C GLY A 304 -15.66 -11.89 -4.56
N LEU A 305 -15.81 -12.24 -5.82
CA LEU A 305 -14.71 -12.66 -6.68
C LEU A 305 -13.70 -11.52 -6.90
N PHE A 306 -14.20 -10.28 -7.12
CA PHE A 306 -13.35 -9.09 -7.21
C PHE A 306 -12.51 -8.92 -5.93
N PHE A 307 -13.11 -8.95 -4.74
CA PHE A 307 -12.39 -8.74 -3.48
C PHE A 307 -11.41 -9.86 -3.14
N ILE A 308 -11.72 -11.13 -3.47
CA ILE A 308 -10.79 -12.24 -3.34
C ILE A 308 -9.54 -11.97 -4.16
N ALA A 309 -9.71 -11.67 -5.44
CA ALA A 309 -8.61 -11.41 -6.35
C ALA A 309 -7.85 -10.13 -5.96
N PHE A 310 -8.54 -9.07 -5.52
CA PHE A 310 -7.94 -7.84 -5.00
C PHE A 310 -7.01 -8.13 -3.81
N ASN A 311 -7.45 -8.86 -2.79
CA ASN A 311 -6.63 -9.14 -1.61
C ASN A 311 -5.42 -10.02 -1.94
N VAL A 312 -5.54 -10.95 -2.88
CA VAL A 312 -4.39 -11.70 -3.41
C VAL A 312 -3.36 -10.75 -4.02
N MET A 313 -3.81 -9.81 -4.86
CA MET A 313 -2.95 -8.85 -5.52
C MET A 313 -2.30 -7.87 -4.54
N GLU A 314 -3.05 -7.38 -3.54
CA GLU A 314 -2.56 -6.46 -2.51
C GLU A 314 -1.40 -7.08 -1.70
N ALA A 315 -1.44 -8.38 -1.47
CA ALA A 315 -0.37 -9.09 -0.80
C ALA A 315 0.82 -9.41 -1.72
N LEU A 316 0.57 -9.77 -2.99
CA LEU A 316 1.62 -10.18 -3.92
C LEU A 316 2.45 -9.01 -4.45
N LEU A 317 1.83 -7.86 -4.75
CA LEU A 317 2.50 -6.72 -5.36
C LEU A 317 3.68 -6.18 -4.54
N PRO A 318 3.55 -5.89 -3.22
CA PRO A 318 4.67 -5.44 -2.41
C PRO A 318 5.77 -6.51 -2.28
N SER A 319 5.38 -7.78 -2.18
CA SER A 319 6.32 -8.89 -2.11
C SER A 319 7.14 -9.00 -3.40
N TRP A 320 6.49 -8.98 -4.56
CA TRP A 320 7.17 -9.03 -5.85
C TRP A 320 8.08 -7.83 -6.06
N LEU A 321 7.58 -6.64 -5.81
CA LEU A 321 8.35 -5.40 -5.93
C LEU A 321 9.62 -5.45 -5.06
N SER A 322 9.49 -5.91 -3.81
CA SER A 322 10.63 -6.06 -2.89
C SER A 322 11.71 -7.03 -3.39
N LYS A 323 11.32 -8.07 -4.16
CA LYS A 323 12.25 -9.03 -4.78
C LYS A 323 12.88 -8.47 -6.05
N ALA A 324 12.08 -7.79 -6.89
CA ALA A 324 12.53 -7.27 -8.17
C ALA A 324 13.42 -6.02 -8.04
N ALA A 325 13.20 -5.20 -7.03
CA ALA A 325 13.95 -3.96 -6.84
C ALA A 325 15.40 -4.23 -6.41
N PRO A 326 16.41 -3.57 -7.02
CA PRO A 326 17.80 -3.65 -6.60
C PRO A 326 17.99 -3.16 -5.15
N ILE A 327 18.98 -3.70 -4.42
CA ILE A 327 19.22 -3.34 -3.01
C ILE A 327 19.39 -1.83 -2.84
N GLN A 328 20.19 -1.20 -3.70
CA GLN A 328 20.53 0.23 -3.61
C GLN A 328 19.35 1.16 -3.90
N SER A 329 18.41 0.77 -4.75
CA SER A 329 17.26 1.58 -5.16
C SER A 329 15.91 1.07 -4.64
N LYS A 330 15.92 0.11 -3.70
CA LYS A 330 14.71 -0.53 -3.16
C LYS A 330 13.75 0.49 -2.52
N ALA A 331 14.28 1.42 -1.71
CA ALA A 331 13.47 2.46 -1.08
C ALA A 331 12.81 3.37 -2.12
N THR A 332 13.57 3.76 -3.17
CA THR A 332 13.07 4.57 -4.28
C THR A 332 11.99 3.83 -5.06
N ALA A 333 12.17 2.54 -5.37
CA ALA A 333 11.17 1.71 -6.04
C ALA A 333 9.87 1.59 -5.23
N MET A 334 9.98 1.39 -3.89
CA MET A 334 8.82 1.37 -3.00
C MET A 334 8.12 2.73 -2.95
N GLY A 335 8.86 3.84 -2.98
CA GLY A 335 8.31 5.19 -3.04
C GLY A 335 7.53 5.47 -4.34
N VAL A 336 8.09 5.08 -5.50
CA VAL A 336 7.41 5.18 -6.80
C VAL A 336 6.14 4.33 -6.80
N ASN A 337 6.20 3.12 -6.24
CA ASN A 337 5.04 2.24 -6.12
C ASN A 337 3.93 2.87 -5.26
N ALA A 338 4.27 3.48 -4.12
CA ALA A 338 3.30 4.17 -3.29
C ALA A 338 2.68 5.38 -4.00
N SER A 339 3.46 6.16 -4.76
CA SER A 339 2.92 7.25 -5.58
C SER A 339 2.00 6.72 -6.67
N ALA A 340 2.34 5.62 -7.35
CA ALA A 340 1.49 4.97 -8.35
C ALA A 340 0.17 4.47 -7.73
N GLN A 341 0.20 3.90 -6.52
CA GLN A 341 -0.96 3.49 -5.74
C GLN A 341 -1.94 4.66 -5.52
N PHE A 342 -1.43 5.78 -5.01
CA PHE A 342 -2.27 6.96 -4.74
C PHE A 342 -2.75 7.66 -6.00
N LEU A 343 -1.96 7.67 -7.08
CA LEU A 343 -2.42 8.11 -8.40
C LEU A 343 -3.55 7.22 -8.92
N GLY A 344 -3.44 5.90 -8.75
CA GLY A 344 -4.52 4.97 -9.08
C GLY A 344 -5.80 5.32 -8.33
N ALA A 345 -5.71 5.58 -7.02
CA ALA A 345 -6.86 5.99 -6.22
C ALA A 345 -7.47 7.32 -6.70
N PHE A 346 -6.65 8.29 -7.12
CA PHE A 346 -7.12 9.55 -7.71
C PHE A 346 -7.91 9.32 -9.00
N PHE A 347 -7.31 8.60 -9.96
CA PHE A 347 -7.97 8.34 -11.23
C PHE A 347 -9.19 7.42 -11.07
N GLY A 348 -9.15 6.47 -10.12
CA GLY A 348 -10.30 5.64 -9.78
C GLY A 348 -11.45 6.45 -9.18
N GLY A 349 -11.15 7.42 -8.32
CA GLY A 349 -12.13 8.33 -7.78
C GLY A 349 -12.84 9.15 -8.86
N THR A 350 -12.05 9.80 -9.72
CA THR A 350 -12.59 10.61 -10.82
C THR A 350 -13.36 9.75 -11.83
N LEU A 351 -12.85 8.57 -12.18
CA LEU A 351 -13.53 7.64 -13.08
C LEU A 351 -14.85 7.16 -12.47
N GLY A 352 -14.87 6.73 -11.22
CA GLY A 352 -16.09 6.26 -10.54
C GLY A 352 -17.20 7.30 -10.55
N GLY A 353 -16.85 8.58 -10.33
CA GLY A 353 -17.79 9.70 -10.48
C GLY A 353 -18.34 9.86 -11.90
N GLN A 354 -17.50 9.70 -12.91
CA GLN A 354 -17.91 9.76 -14.32
C GLN A 354 -18.79 8.58 -14.72
N LEU A 355 -18.52 7.37 -14.20
CA LEU A 355 -19.33 6.18 -14.48
C LEU A 355 -20.78 6.33 -14.00
N ILE A 356 -21.00 7.06 -12.89
CA ILE A 356 -22.35 7.36 -12.41
C ILE A 356 -23.10 8.25 -13.40
N LEU A 357 -22.42 9.19 -14.06
CA LEU A 357 -23.02 10.09 -15.06
C LEU A 357 -23.47 9.38 -16.33
N LEU A 358 -22.90 8.22 -16.67
CA LEU A 358 -23.26 7.49 -17.89
C LEU A 358 -24.72 7.01 -17.90
N ASN A 359 -25.40 6.95 -16.75
CA ASN A 359 -26.75 6.39 -16.60
C ASN A 359 -26.94 5.01 -17.26
N ASN A 360 -25.86 4.29 -17.46
CA ASN A 360 -25.81 2.96 -18.08
C ASN A 360 -24.91 2.05 -17.25
N THR A 361 -25.51 1.23 -16.43
CA THR A 361 -24.81 0.36 -15.48
C THR A 361 -23.96 -0.69 -16.20
N THR A 362 -24.46 -1.28 -17.27
CA THR A 362 -23.69 -2.24 -18.09
C THR A 362 -22.44 -1.60 -18.66
N MET A 363 -22.55 -0.38 -19.21
CA MET A 363 -21.41 0.36 -19.73
C MET A 363 -20.39 0.68 -18.63
N GLY A 364 -20.85 1.04 -17.42
CA GLY A 364 -19.97 1.28 -16.26
C GLY A 364 -19.12 0.05 -15.92
N TRP A 365 -19.73 -1.11 -15.79
CA TRP A 365 -19.02 -2.37 -15.55
C TRP A 365 -18.08 -2.73 -16.69
N SER A 366 -18.51 -2.50 -17.95
CA SER A 366 -17.70 -2.78 -19.15
C SER A 366 -16.44 -1.92 -19.22
N VAL A 367 -16.50 -0.65 -18.83
CA VAL A 367 -15.31 0.22 -18.76
C VAL A 367 -14.32 -0.30 -17.72
N LEU A 368 -14.78 -0.70 -16.54
CA LEU A 368 -13.90 -1.28 -15.52
C LEU A 368 -13.27 -2.60 -15.98
N ALA A 369 -14.05 -3.44 -16.66
CA ALA A 369 -13.56 -4.70 -17.24
C ALA A 369 -12.51 -4.45 -18.33
N ALA A 370 -12.72 -3.45 -19.19
CA ALA A 370 -11.76 -3.08 -20.25
C ALA A 370 -10.42 -2.62 -19.65
N ILE A 371 -10.45 -1.83 -18.56
CA ILE A 371 -9.24 -1.43 -17.82
C ILE A 371 -8.51 -2.65 -17.23
N ALA A 372 -9.26 -3.59 -16.65
CA ALA A 372 -8.67 -4.81 -16.09
C ALA A 372 -8.07 -5.71 -17.18
N ILE A 373 -8.69 -5.79 -18.37
CA ILE A 373 -8.17 -6.52 -19.51
C ILE A 373 -6.88 -5.87 -20.03
N LEU A 374 -6.86 -4.54 -20.19
CA LEU A 374 -5.65 -3.80 -20.57
C LEU A 374 -4.51 -4.05 -19.56
N TRP A 375 -4.83 -4.02 -18.26
CA TRP A 375 -3.86 -4.35 -17.22
C TRP A 375 -3.33 -5.78 -17.35
N LEU A 376 -4.18 -6.77 -17.63
CA LEU A 376 -3.77 -8.15 -17.85
C LEU A 376 -2.80 -8.24 -19.04
N LEU A 377 -3.10 -7.58 -20.16
CA LEU A 377 -2.24 -7.56 -21.36
C LEU A 377 -0.85 -6.98 -21.07
N ILE A 378 -0.77 -5.88 -20.31
CA ILE A 378 0.50 -5.28 -19.88
C ILE A 378 1.27 -6.26 -18.98
N SER A 379 0.55 -7.01 -18.12
CA SER A 379 1.12 -7.92 -17.14
C SER A 379 1.68 -9.22 -17.74
N PHE A 380 1.26 -9.62 -18.93
CA PHE A 380 1.82 -10.80 -19.61
C PHE A 380 3.33 -10.70 -19.84
N GLY A 381 3.85 -9.49 -20.00
CA GLY A 381 5.28 -9.25 -20.18
C GLY A 381 6.12 -9.33 -18.90
N LEU A 382 5.52 -9.59 -17.71
CA LEU A 382 6.26 -9.78 -16.47
C LEU A 382 7.00 -11.11 -16.48
N ALA A 383 8.31 -11.07 -16.21
CA ALA A 383 9.10 -12.28 -15.98
C ALA A 383 8.82 -12.87 -14.60
N GLN A 384 9.00 -14.19 -14.45
CA GLN A 384 8.93 -14.82 -13.13
C GLN A 384 9.95 -14.16 -12.19
N PRO A 385 9.57 -13.74 -10.96
CA PRO A 385 10.52 -13.11 -10.06
C PRO A 385 11.60 -14.10 -9.62
N ARG A 386 12.80 -13.60 -9.43
CA ARG A 386 13.86 -14.37 -8.76
C ARG A 386 13.54 -14.38 -7.26
N TYR A 387 13.53 -15.60 -6.67
CA TYR A 387 13.21 -15.77 -5.23
C TYR A 387 14.47 -15.58 -4.38
N LEU A 388 14.94 -14.34 -4.33
CA LEU A 388 16.13 -13.98 -3.61
C LEU A 388 15.79 -13.54 -2.18
N THR A 389 16.59 -14.02 -1.22
CA THR A 389 16.54 -13.57 0.17
C THR A 389 17.62 -12.55 0.41
N SER A 390 17.28 -11.40 0.99
CA SER A 390 18.27 -10.41 1.40
C SER A 390 18.86 -10.81 2.75
N ILE A 391 20.19 -10.91 2.82
CA ILE A 391 20.94 -11.23 4.04
C ILE A 391 21.95 -10.12 4.28
N VAL A 392 22.19 -9.79 5.54
CA VAL A 392 23.22 -8.84 5.96
C VAL A 392 24.34 -9.60 6.62
N LEU A 393 25.54 -9.48 6.06
CA LEU A 393 26.77 -10.07 6.59
C LEU A 393 27.61 -8.97 7.23
N ARG A 394 28.10 -9.17 8.45
CA ARG A 394 29.10 -8.31 9.05
C ARG A 394 30.48 -8.73 8.52
N LEU A 395 31.18 -7.78 7.94
CA LEU A 395 32.52 -8.02 7.42
C LEU A 395 33.52 -8.14 8.58
N PRO A 396 34.49 -9.10 8.55
CA PRO A 396 35.53 -9.22 9.54
C PRO A 396 36.47 -7.98 9.54
N GLU A 397 36.76 -7.47 10.72
CA GLU A 397 37.64 -6.29 10.89
C GLU A 397 39.09 -6.56 10.44
N ASP A 398 39.52 -7.82 10.60
CA ASP A 398 40.92 -8.23 10.32
C ASP A 398 41.22 -8.45 8.81
N LYS A 399 40.20 -8.45 7.97
CA LYS A 399 40.35 -8.67 6.53
C LYS A 399 39.93 -7.41 5.76
N GLN A 400 40.85 -6.44 5.68
CA GLN A 400 40.76 -5.35 4.69
C GLN A 400 40.96 -5.94 3.29
N THR A 401 39.90 -6.44 2.68
CA THR A 401 39.95 -6.94 1.30
C THR A 401 39.20 -5.96 0.42
N ASP A 402 39.90 -5.25 -0.44
CA ASP A 402 39.30 -4.33 -1.44
C ASP A 402 38.32 -5.03 -2.41
N ASN A 403 38.16 -6.34 -2.28
CA ASN A 403 37.48 -7.18 -3.26
C ASN A 403 36.31 -8.04 -2.73
N TRP A 404 35.67 -7.62 -1.62
CA TRP A 404 34.55 -8.36 -1.04
C TRP A 404 33.42 -8.59 -2.04
N THR A 405 33.13 -7.61 -2.91
CA THR A 405 32.06 -7.72 -3.91
C THR A 405 32.31 -8.87 -4.86
N SER A 406 33.50 -9.01 -5.41
CA SER A 406 33.80 -10.08 -6.35
C SER A 406 33.95 -11.44 -5.67
N GLN A 407 34.51 -11.50 -4.45
CA GLN A 407 34.58 -12.75 -3.69
C GLN A 407 33.21 -13.30 -3.34
N LEU A 408 32.29 -12.44 -2.91
CA LEU A 408 30.91 -12.87 -2.59
C LEU A 408 30.12 -13.23 -3.85
N LEU A 409 30.29 -12.48 -4.96
CA LEU A 409 29.64 -12.81 -6.24
C LEU A 409 30.14 -14.10 -6.88
N SER A 410 31.34 -14.55 -6.53
CA SER A 410 31.88 -15.84 -7.02
C SER A 410 31.20 -17.07 -6.37
N ILE A 411 30.49 -16.86 -5.25
CA ILE A 411 29.81 -17.93 -4.51
C ILE A 411 28.50 -18.24 -5.21
N ARG A 412 28.29 -19.52 -5.56
CA ARG A 412 27.07 -19.98 -6.22
C ARG A 412 25.83 -19.64 -5.40
N GLY A 413 24.82 -19.05 -6.04
CA GLY A 413 23.57 -18.66 -5.39
C GLY A 413 23.57 -17.24 -4.83
N ILE A 414 24.69 -16.51 -4.85
CA ILE A 414 24.73 -15.07 -4.54
C ILE A 414 24.59 -14.28 -5.85
N GLU A 415 23.53 -13.49 -5.98
CA GLU A 415 23.14 -12.79 -7.20
C GLU A 415 23.45 -11.29 -7.16
N GLU A 416 23.41 -10.69 -5.97
CA GLU A 416 23.65 -9.25 -5.80
C GLU A 416 24.41 -9.01 -4.50
N VAL A 417 25.44 -8.16 -4.54
CA VAL A 417 26.26 -7.78 -3.39
C VAL A 417 26.42 -6.27 -3.35
N VAL A 418 26.17 -5.69 -2.19
CA VAL A 418 26.41 -4.27 -1.90
C VAL A 418 27.23 -4.17 -0.62
N VAL A 419 28.48 -3.76 -0.72
CA VAL A 419 29.38 -3.57 0.41
C VAL A 419 29.28 -2.13 0.90
N MET A 420 29.04 -1.97 2.21
CA MET A 420 29.11 -0.69 2.92
C MET A 420 30.32 -0.72 3.85
N SER A 421 31.45 -0.24 3.36
CA SER A 421 32.73 -0.27 4.08
C SER A 421 32.72 0.58 5.35
N ASP A 422 31.94 1.68 5.36
CA ASP A 422 31.73 2.57 6.51
C ASP A 422 30.98 1.91 7.67
N GLN A 423 30.16 0.90 7.39
CA GLN A 423 29.39 0.15 8.39
C GLN A 423 29.93 -1.27 8.60
N GLN A 424 30.96 -1.66 7.85
CA GLN A 424 31.52 -3.02 7.84
C GLN A 424 30.46 -4.10 7.63
N VAL A 425 29.52 -3.86 6.68
CA VAL A 425 28.48 -4.82 6.32
C VAL A 425 28.41 -5.02 4.81
N ALA A 426 28.07 -6.24 4.41
CA ALA A 426 27.69 -6.57 3.05
C ALA A 426 26.21 -6.98 3.01
N TYR A 427 25.43 -6.31 2.19
CA TYR A 427 24.08 -6.71 1.84
C TYR A 427 24.15 -7.63 0.63
N ILE A 428 23.66 -8.85 0.76
CA ILE A 428 23.65 -9.85 -0.31
C ILE A 428 22.24 -10.30 -0.62
N LYS A 429 21.96 -10.58 -1.90
CA LYS A 429 20.77 -11.31 -2.33
C LYS A 429 21.15 -12.72 -2.74
N VAL A 430 20.46 -13.69 -2.16
CA VAL A 430 20.83 -15.10 -2.21
C VAL A 430 19.62 -15.93 -2.68
N ASP A 431 19.81 -16.80 -3.67
CA ASP A 431 18.88 -17.90 -3.97
C ASP A 431 19.20 -19.11 -3.09
N LYS A 432 18.40 -19.30 -2.04
CA LYS A 432 18.60 -20.40 -1.07
C LYS A 432 18.59 -21.80 -1.68
N GLN A 433 17.97 -21.98 -2.84
CA GLN A 433 17.94 -23.30 -3.52
C GLN A 433 19.21 -23.57 -4.34
N GLN A 434 19.98 -22.53 -4.66
CA GLN A 434 21.20 -22.66 -5.43
C GLN A 434 22.46 -22.70 -4.54
N ILE A 435 22.32 -22.37 -3.25
CA ILE A 435 23.41 -22.51 -2.28
C ILE A 435 23.55 -23.97 -1.90
N ASP A 436 24.62 -24.58 -2.38
CA ASP A 436 25.07 -25.92 -2.01
C ASP A 436 25.94 -25.91 -0.75
N ASP A 437 26.32 -27.10 -0.28
CA ASP A 437 27.14 -27.23 0.93
C ASP A 437 28.55 -26.65 0.74
N ALA A 438 29.08 -26.65 -0.48
CA ALA A 438 30.36 -26.04 -0.81
C ALA A 438 30.29 -24.51 -0.66
N ALA A 439 29.21 -23.89 -1.14
CA ALA A 439 28.97 -22.46 -0.97
C ALA A 439 28.81 -22.07 0.52
N ARG A 440 28.13 -22.90 1.32
CA ARG A 440 28.01 -22.70 2.77
C ARG A 440 29.34 -22.81 3.49
N GLN A 441 30.16 -23.80 3.15
CA GLN A 441 31.51 -23.96 3.71
C GLN A 441 32.39 -22.78 3.36
N HIS A 442 32.35 -22.30 2.12
CA HIS A 442 33.11 -21.14 1.68
C HIS A 442 32.72 -19.87 2.45
N LEU A 443 31.41 -19.65 2.65
CA LEU A 443 30.93 -18.52 3.48
C LEU A 443 31.38 -18.67 4.94
N THR A 444 31.33 -19.88 5.51
CA THR A 444 31.82 -20.12 6.87
C THR A 444 33.31 -19.85 7.01
N GLN A 445 34.13 -20.22 6.02
CA GLN A 445 35.55 -19.93 5.99
C GLN A 445 35.87 -18.43 5.86
N LEU A 446 35.06 -17.71 5.04
CA LEU A 446 35.25 -16.26 4.85
C LEU A 446 34.87 -15.47 6.11
N PHE A 447 33.83 -15.86 6.83
CA PHE A 447 33.28 -15.11 7.96
C PHE A 447 33.64 -15.68 9.33
N GLY A 448 34.29 -16.85 9.39
CA GLY A 448 34.74 -17.50 10.63
C GLY A 448 33.64 -17.98 11.55
N LYS A 449 32.38 -18.02 11.06
CA LYS A 449 31.20 -18.50 11.78
C LYS A 449 30.15 -18.97 10.79
N GLU A 450 29.28 -19.88 11.25
CA GLU A 450 28.15 -20.36 10.46
C GLU A 450 27.23 -19.20 10.07
N VAL A 451 27.04 -19.00 8.78
CA VAL A 451 26.14 -17.97 8.23
C VAL A 451 24.78 -18.62 8.06
N ALA A 452 23.80 -18.15 8.83
CA ALA A 452 22.40 -18.60 8.73
C ALA A 452 21.81 -18.13 7.39
N ILE A 453 21.77 -19.04 6.39
CA ILE A 453 21.20 -18.78 5.05
C ILE A 453 19.92 -19.59 4.83
#